data_d2ffd9051e110d94c6ef6c2c0d85f3ca
#
_entry.id   d2ffd9051e110d94c6ef6c2c0d85f3ca
#
_cell.length_a   1.000
_cell.length_b   1.000
_cell.length_c   1.000
_cell.angle_alpha   90.00
_cell.angle_beta   90.00
_cell.angle_gamma   90.00
#
_symmetry.space_group_name_H-M   'P 1'
#
loop_
_entity.id
_entity.type
_entity.pdbx_description
1 polymer ?
#
loop_
_entity_poly.entity_id
_entity_poly.type
_entity_poly.pdbx_seq_one_letter_code
_entity_poly.pdbx_strand_id
1 'polypeptide(L)'
;MQAQAELARTQAQLGAPGEENAQLREAKAALETAELNLEFTEVRASVDGYVTNVTLRLGSQAVANQPSLALVDTSSFYAQGFFRENAIGHVRPGMPALVTLMTYPDRPVSGRVSSIGWGIYQDDGASGPDLLPKVKPTFEWIRLAQRVPVRVHLDSIPDGVELRVGTTASLLVMTGDAEPRETPPPVPAALR
;
A
#
# COMPACT_ATOMS: atom_id res chain seq x y z
N MET A 1 -14.72 -69.80 6.60
CA MET A 1 -15.55 -68.57 6.69
C MET A 1 -14.94 -67.50 7.60
N GLN A 2 -14.46 -67.81 8.81
CA GLN A 2 -13.84 -66.82 9.70
C GLN A 2 -12.57 -66.15 9.09
N ALA A 3 -11.66 -66.89 8.49
CA ALA A 3 -10.45 -66.38 7.87
C ALA A 3 -10.74 -65.43 6.70
N GLN A 4 -11.77 -65.65 5.91
CA GLN A 4 -12.20 -64.77 4.83
C GLN A 4 -12.78 -63.45 5.34
N ALA A 5 -13.54 -63.50 6.45
CA ALA A 5 -14.09 -62.33 7.10
C ALA A 5 -12.98 -61.47 7.74
N GLU A 6 -11.97 -62.10 8.27
CA GLU A 6 -10.78 -61.43 8.86
C GLU A 6 -9.91 -60.78 7.79
N LEU A 7 -9.70 -61.44 6.66
CA LEU A 7 -9.01 -60.88 5.50
C LEU A 7 -9.74 -59.66 4.94
N ALA A 8 -11.09 -59.75 4.78
CA ALA A 8 -11.89 -58.65 4.29
C ALA A 8 -11.87 -57.43 5.25
N ARG A 9 -11.86 -57.66 6.56
CA ARG A 9 -11.72 -56.61 7.58
C ARG A 9 -10.34 -55.94 7.50
N THR A 10 -9.27 -56.71 7.38
CA THR A 10 -7.93 -56.18 7.29
C THR A 10 -7.71 -55.40 5.99
N GLN A 11 -8.26 -55.87 4.88
CA GLN A 11 -8.26 -55.16 3.60
C GLN A 11 -9.04 -53.85 3.68
N ALA A 12 -10.20 -53.85 4.34
CA ALA A 12 -10.98 -52.62 4.54
C ALA A 12 -10.28 -51.62 5.46
N GLN A 13 -9.52 -52.10 6.45
CA GLN A 13 -8.67 -51.23 7.31
C GLN A 13 -7.48 -50.66 6.60
N LEU A 14 -6.82 -51.40 5.70
CA LEU A 14 -5.73 -50.95 4.88
C LEU A 14 -6.16 -49.86 3.87
N GLY A 15 -7.42 -49.87 3.45
CA GLY A 15 -7.95 -48.96 2.43
C GLY A 15 -7.43 -49.25 1.02
N ALA A 16 -7.67 -48.35 0.10
CA ALA A 16 -7.21 -48.46 -1.28
C ALA A 16 -5.67 -48.39 -1.34
N PRO A 17 -5.03 -49.20 -2.21
CA PRO A 17 -3.58 -49.12 -2.39
C PRO A 17 -3.18 -47.84 -3.12
N GLY A 18 -2.03 -47.26 -2.73
CA GLY A 18 -1.44 -46.11 -3.40
C GLY A 18 -2.02 -44.76 -2.93
N GLU A 19 -2.04 -43.78 -3.81
CA GLU A 19 -2.39 -42.38 -3.50
C GLU A 19 -3.87 -42.17 -3.15
N GLU A 20 -4.74 -43.13 -3.48
CA GLU A 20 -6.15 -43.10 -3.12
C GLU A 20 -6.41 -43.50 -1.65
N ASN A 21 -5.37 -43.97 -0.94
CA ASN A 21 -5.49 -44.31 0.46
C ASN A 21 -5.80 -43.11 1.32
N ALA A 22 -6.90 -43.12 2.04
CA ALA A 22 -7.35 -42.02 2.88
C ALA A 22 -6.33 -41.67 3.99
N GLN A 23 -5.76 -42.71 4.63
CA GLN A 23 -4.73 -42.53 5.67
C GLN A 23 -3.45 -41.92 5.13
N LEU A 24 -3.03 -42.32 3.92
CA LEU A 24 -1.87 -41.73 3.27
C LEU A 24 -2.09 -40.25 2.90
N ARG A 25 -3.28 -39.91 2.40
CA ARG A 25 -3.66 -38.52 2.12
C ARG A 25 -3.73 -37.68 3.38
N GLU A 26 -4.29 -38.21 4.45
CA GLU A 26 -4.31 -37.53 5.74
C GLU A 26 -2.91 -37.29 6.29
N ALA A 27 -2.02 -38.29 6.23
CA ALA A 27 -0.63 -38.14 6.65
C ALA A 27 0.15 -37.14 5.79
N LYS A 28 -0.07 -37.13 4.46
CA LYS A 28 0.51 -36.13 3.54
C LYS A 28 0.03 -34.72 3.86
N ALA A 29 -1.27 -34.55 4.11
CA ALA A 29 -1.84 -33.24 4.48
C ALA A 29 -1.31 -32.74 5.85
N ALA A 30 -1.14 -33.65 6.80
CA ALA A 30 -0.52 -33.34 8.10
C ALA A 30 0.95 -32.91 7.94
N LEU A 31 1.71 -33.60 7.09
CA LEU A 31 3.10 -33.26 6.77
C LEU A 31 3.15 -31.87 6.12
N GLU A 32 2.38 -31.63 5.07
CA GLU A 32 2.31 -30.34 4.39
C GLU A 32 1.96 -29.19 5.36
N THR A 33 1.01 -29.44 6.25
CA THR A 33 0.65 -28.44 7.29
C THR A 33 1.83 -28.16 8.23
N ALA A 34 2.57 -29.21 8.61
CA ALA A 34 3.74 -29.04 9.48
C ALA A 34 4.89 -28.30 8.77
N GLU A 35 5.11 -28.59 7.48
CA GLU A 35 6.09 -27.89 6.65
C GLU A 35 5.74 -26.42 6.48
N LEU A 36 4.47 -26.08 6.19
CA LEU A 36 4.00 -24.71 6.13
C LEU A 36 4.16 -23.97 7.47
N ASN A 37 3.86 -24.63 8.58
CA ASN A 37 4.06 -24.04 9.90
C ASN A 37 5.55 -23.77 10.18
N LEU A 38 6.44 -24.63 9.72
CA LEU A 38 7.88 -24.41 9.82
C LEU A 38 8.31 -23.23 8.94
N GLU A 39 7.84 -23.15 7.70
CA GLU A 39 8.12 -22.02 6.80
C GLU A 39 7.66 -20.69 7.41
N PHE A 40 6.50 -20.65 8.04
CA PHE A 40 5.98 -19.44 8.70
C PHE A 40 6.81 -19.00 9.93
N THR A 41 7.72 -19.82 10.43
CA THR A 41 8.66 -19.37 11.47
C THR A 41 9.73 -18.43 10.93
N GLU A 42 9.95 -18.41 9.61
CA GLU A 42 10.89 -17.52 8.94
C GLU A 42 10.11 -16.41 8.22
N VAL A 43 10.17 -15.19 8.74
CA VAL A 43 9.55 -14.02 8.08
C VAL A 43 10.58 -13.32 7.21
N ARG A 44 10.36 -13.37 5.90
CA ARG A 44 11.25 -12.77 4.89
C ARG A 44 10.63 -11.50 4.34
N ALA A 45 11.48 -10.52 3.99
CA ALA A 45 11.05 -9.32 3.29
C ALA A 45 10.45 -9.68 1.91
N SER A 46 9.27 -9.17 1.62
CA SER A 46 8.58 -9.40 0.35
C SER A 46 9.05 -8.46 -0.77
N VAL A 47 9.74 -7.38 -0.42
CA VAL A 47 10.24 -6.35 -1.34
C VAL A 47 11.59 -5.83 -0.84
N ASP A 48 12.36 -5.25 -1.76
CA ASP A 48 13.57 -4.51 -1.43
C ASP A 48 13.20 -3.16 -0.81
N GLY A 49 13.80 -2.84 0.34
CA GLY A 49 13.42 -1.61 1.02
C GLY A 49 14.10 -1.39 2.36
N TYR A 50 13.61 -0.38 3.07
CA TYR A 50 14.11 -0.04 4.40
C TYR A 50 13.15 -0.51 5.49
N VAL A 51 13.69 -1.23 6.45
CA VAL A 51 12.96 -1.62 7.66
C VAL A 51 13.00 -0.45 8.64
N THR A 52 11.83 -0.06 9.13
CA THR A 52 11.69 1.02 10.10
C THR A 52 10.73 0.62 11.22
N ASN A 53 10.77 1.36 12.32
CA ASN A 53 9.89 1.16 13.47
C ASN A 53 9.90 -0.29 14.00
N VAL A 54 11.08 -0.86 14.18
CA VAL A 54 11.25 -2.22 14.71
C VAL A 54 10.98 -2.22 16.21
N THR A 55 9.94 -2.90 16.63
CA THR A 55 9.59 -3.07 18.05
C THR A 55 10.07 -4.41 18.64
N LEU A 56 10.37 -5.39 17.76
CA LEU A 56 10.83 -6.71 18.16
C LEU A 56 12.27 -6.70 18.68
N ARG A 57 12.48 -7.47 19.74
CA ARG A 57 13.80 -7.79 20.31
C ARG A 57 13.92 -9.30 20.48
N LEU A 58 15.14 -9.78 20.64
CA LEU A 58 15.36 -11.18 21.02
C LEU A 58 14.60 -11.49 22.32
N GLY A 59 13.79 -12.54 22.29
CA GLY A 59 12.90 -12.91 23.40
C GLY A 59 11.52 -12.25 23.36
N SER A 60 11.25 -11.34 22.42
CA SER A 60 9.90 -10.81 22.23
C SER A 60 8.99 -11.87 21.63
N GLN A 61 7.75 -11.93 22.08
CA GLN A 61 6.73 -12.76 21.49
C GLN A 61 6.19 -12.09 20.21
N ALA A 62 6.29 -12.79 19.06
CA ALA A 62 5.62 -12.40 17.84
C ALA A 62 4.18 -12.93 17.88
N VAL A 63 3.21 -12.05 17.68
CA VAL A 63 1.79 -12.40 17.66
C VAL A 63 1.27 -12.24 16.23
N ALA A 64 0.57 -13.25 15.74
CA ALA A 64 -0.03 -13.19 14.40
C ALA A 64 -0.97 -11.99 14.27
N ASN A 65 -0.96 -11.34 13.10
CA ASN A 65 -1.77 -10.16 12.78
C ASN A 65 -1.47 -8.89 13.62
N GLN A 66 -0.37 -8.86 14.35
CA GLN A 66 0.12 -7.64 14.98
C GLN A 66 1.35 -7.11 14.24
N PRO A 67 1.30 -5.86 13.73
CA PRO A 67 2.44 -5.28 13.04
C PRO A 67 3.58 -5.04 14.05
N SER A 68 4.76 -5.58 13.74
CA SER A 68 5.93 -5.49 14.62
C SER A 68 7.05 -4.64 14.03
N LEU A 69 7.00 -4.38 12.73
CA LEU A 69 7.91 -3.52 11.99
C LEU A 69 7.18 -2.95 10.77
N ALA A 70 7.72 -1.89 10.20
CA ALA A 70 7.28 -1.38 8.92
C ALA A 70 8.39 -1.55 7.88
N LEU A 71 8.01 -2.05 6.70
CA LEU A 71 8.90 -2.17 5.53
C LEU A 71 8.48 -1.11 4.51
N VAL A 72 9.41 -0.25 4.16
CA VAL A 72 9.21 0.79 3.14
C VAL A 72 9.82 0.32 1.84
N ASP A 73 8.99 0.03 0.86
CA ASP A 73 9.40 -0.33 -0.49
C ASP A 73 10.01 0.89 -1.20
N THR A 74 11.25 0.76 -1.65
CA THR A 74 11.98 1.84 -2.33
C THR A 74 11.60 2.00 -3.79
N SER A 75 10.96 1.01 -4.38
CA SER A 75 10.56 1.02 -5.80
C SER A 75 9.20 1.65 -6.05
N SER A 76 8.36 1.78 -5.02
CA SER A 76 6.96 2.19 -5.13
C SER A 76 6.66 3.62 -4.67
N PHE A 77 7.67 4.48 -4.52
CA PHE A 77 7.45 5.87 -4.12
C PHE A 77 6.62 6.65 -5.14
N TYR A 78 5.69 7.43 -4.62
CA TYR A 78 4.89 8.36 -5.41
C TYR A 78 4.64 9.64 -4.62
N ALA A 79 4.38 10.74 -5.30
CA ALA A 79 3.92 11.96 -4.68
C ALA A 79 2.39 12.07 -4.79
N GLN A 80 1.74 12.47 -3.70
CA GLN A 80 0.30 12.71 -3.70
C GLN A 80 0.04 14.20 -3.42
N GLY A 81 -0.54 14.87 -4.41
CA GLY A 81 -0.95 16.26 -4.30
C GLY A 81 -2.47 16.39 -4.17
N PHE A 82 -2.91 17.39 -3.41
CA PHE A 82 -4.33 17.68 -3.19
C PHE A 82 -4.71 18.96 -3.91
N PHE A 83 -5.28 18.84 -5.10
CA PHE A 83 -5.68 19.97 -5.94
C PHE A 83 -7.10 20.41 -5.61
N ARG A 84 -7.36 21.70 -5.73
CA ARG A 84 -8.71 22.23 -5.59
C ARG A 84 -9.60 21.73 -6.73
N GLU A 85 -10.87 21.48 -6.46
CA GLU A 85 -11.85 21.01 -7.43
C GLU A 85 -11.90 21.87 -8.70
N ASN A 86 -11.79 23.19 -8.56
CA ASN A 86 -11.78 24.11 -9.69
C ASN A 86 -10.52 24.03 -10.57
N ALA A 87 -9.42 23.46 -10.06
CA ALA A 87 -8.17 23.33 -10.80
C ALA A 87 -8.00 21.95 -11.47
N ILE A 88 -8.76 20.92 -11.01
CA ILE A 88 -8.59 19.54 -11.49
C ILE A 88 -9.05 19.35 -12.94
N GLY A 89 -9.96 20.21 -13.43
CA GLY A 89 -10.53 20.11 -14.78
C GLY A 89 -9.50 20.09 -15.91
N HIS A 90 -8.32 20.65 -15.68
CA HIS A 90 -7.22 20.71 -16.66
C HIS A 90 -6.16 19.62 -16.46
N VAL A 91 -6.22 18.85 -15.38
CA VAL A 91 -5.28 17.78 -15.10
C VAL A 91 -5.72 16.49 -15.76
N ARG A 92 -4.80 15.79 -16.42
CA ARG A 92 -5.04 14.50 -17.08
C ARG A 92 -3.93 13.51 -16.69
N PRO A 93 -4.23 12.20 -16.60
CA PRO A 93 -3.20 11.17 -16.50
C PRO A 93 -2.19 11.27 -17.65
N GLY A 94 -0.91 11.05 -17.37
CA GLY A 94 0.19 11.16 -18.32
C GLY A 94 0.83 12.55 -18.39
N MET A 95 0.20 13.59 -17.86
CA MET A 95 0.78 14.93 -17.87
C MET A 95 2.07 15.00 -17.06
N PRO A 96 3.07 15.76 -17.57
CA PRO A 96 4.31 15.97 -16.83
C PRO A 96 4.07 16.77 -15.56
N ALA A 97 4.79 16.41 -14.50
CA ALA A 97 4.70 17.03 -13.20
C ALA A 97 6.09 17.22 -12.61
N LEU A 98 6.24 18.25 -11.78
CA LEU A 98 7.44 18.53 -11.03
C LEU A 98 7.13 18.44 -9.54
N VAL A 99 7.91 17.65 -8.83
CA VAL A 99 7.79 17.43 -7.39
C VAL A 99 9.00 18.03 -6.70
N THR A 100 8.79 19.04 -5.88
CA THR A 100 9.84 19.66 -5.09
C THR A 100 9.67 19.30 -3.63
N LEU A 101 10.59 18.51 -3.11
CA LEU A 101 10.61 18.13 -1.69
C LEU A 101 11.02 19.33 -0.83
N MET A 102 10.38 19.54 0.29
CA MET A 102 10.77 20.61 1.22
C MET A 102 12.19 20.42 1.78
N THR A 103 12.66 19.17 1.86
CA THR A 103 14.02 18.83 2.29
C THR A 103 15.08 19.19 1.25
N TYR A 104 14.71 19.21 -0.06
CA TYR A 104 15.61 19.46 -1.18
C TYR A 104 14.97 20.45 -2.15
N PRO A 105 14.85 21.75 -1.77
CA PRO A 105 14.14 22.75 -2.59
C PRO A 105 14.82 23.03 -3.93
N ASP A 106 16.14 22.86 -4.00
CA ASP A 106 16.93 23.13 -5.20
C ASP A 106 17.05 21.91 -6.15
N ARG A 107 16.43 20.78 -5.79
CA ARG A 107 16.49 19.52 -6.55
C ARG A 107 15.11 18.99 -6.84
N PRO A 108 14.38 19.58 -7.79
CA PRO A 108 13.08 19.10 -8.18
C PRO A 108 13.18 17.71 -8.85
N VAL A 109 12.23 16.86 -8.55
CA VAL A 109 12.09 15.52 -9.11
C VAL A 109 11.04 15.56 -10.22
N SER A 110 11.39 15.08 -11.40
CA SER A 110 10.44 14.96 -12.51
C SER A 110 9.54 13.75 -12.33
N GLY A 111 8.31 13.88 -12.77
CA GLY A 111 7.32 12.81 -12.69
C GLY A 111 6.17 13.01 -13.65
N ARG A 112 5.23 12.06 -13.62
CA ARG A 112 4.02 12.10 -14.44
C ARG A 112 2.80 11.81 -13.60
N VAL A 113 1.70 12.47 -13.93
CA VAL A 113 0.39 12.18 -13.33
C VAL A 113 0.01 10.74 -13.64
N SER A 114 -0.03 9.90 -12.62
CA SER A 114 -0.40 8.49 -12.72
C SER A 114 -1.92 8.31 -12.66
N SER A 115 -2.56 8.95 -11.68
CA SER A 115 -4.00 8.85 -11.50
C SER A 115 -4.57 10.05 -10.76
N ILE A 116 -5.85 10.27 -10.96
CA ILE A 116 -6.66 11.27 -10.27
C ILE A 116 -7.71 10.53 -9.46
N GLY A 117 -7.91 10.89 -8.21
CA GLY A 117 -8.91 10.27 -7.34
C GLY A 117 -10.33 10.44 -7.89
N TRP A 118 -11.07 9.35 -7.98
CA TRP A 118 -12.47 9.33 -8.44
C TRP A 118 -13.48 9.63 -7.34
N GLY A 119 -13.03 9.62 -6.09
CA GLY A 119 -13.90 9.87 -4.93
C GLY A 119 -13.14 10.60 -3.83
N ILE A 120 -13.90 11.42 -3.11
CA ILE A 120 -13.45 12.12 -1.92
C ILE A 120 -14.39 11.68 -0.81
N TYR A 121 -13.81 11.17 0.28
CA TYR A 121 -14.59 10.89 1.47
C TYR A 121 -14.98 12.23 2.11
N GLN A 122 -16.28 12.45 2.24
CA GLN A 122 -16.85 13.57 3.00
C GLN A 122 -17.39 13.01 4.31
N ASP A 123 -17.00 13.59 5.40
CA ASP A 123 -17.51 13.21 6.74
C ASP A 123 -18.98 13.66 6.96
N ASP A 124 -19.52 14.39 5.98
CA ASP A 124 -20.89 14.89 5.98
C ASP A 124 -21.83 13.84 5.39
N GLY A 125 -22.54 13.14 6.26
CA GLY A 125 -23.56 12.17 5.85
C GLY A 125 -23.13 10.73 5.78
N ALA A 126 -21.91 10.39 6.18
CA ALA A 126 -21.55 8.99 6.36
C ALA A 126 -22.44 8.35 7.43
N SER A 127 -23.06 7.22 7.09
CA SER A 127 -23.82 6.43 8.06
C SER A 127 -22.90 6.01 9.19
N GLY A 128 -23.26 6.36 10.44
CA GLY A 128 -22.58 5.82 11.62
C GLY A 128 -22.77 4.30 11.73
N PRO A 129 -22.16 3.64 12.71
CA PRO A 129 -22.34 2.22 12.96
C PRO A 129 -23.82 1.81 13.15
N ASP A 130 -24.69 2.77 13.46
CA ASP A 130 -26.12 2.57 13.64
C ASP A 130 -26.95 2.81 12.35
N LEU A 131 -26.31 2.91 11.19
CA LEU A 131 -26.94 3.18 9.89
C LEU A 131 -27.73 4.52 9.82
N LEU A 132 -27.62 5.37 10.81
CA LEU A 132 -28.24 6.69 10.82
C LEU A 132 -27.25 7.74 10.25
N PRO A 133 -27.72 8.66 9.40
CA PRO A 133 -26.88 9.72 8.86
C PRO A 133 -26.41 10.64 9.99
N LYS A 134 -25.08 10.80 10.12
CA LYS A 134 -24.47 11.72 11.08
C LYS A 134 -24.55 13.13 10.52
N VAL A 135 -25.53 13.88 10.95
CA VAL A 135 -25.72 15.29 10.56
C VAL A 135 -24.94 16.16 11.54
N LYS A 136 -23.88 16.82 11.08
CA LYS A 136 -23.24 17.90 11.85
C LYS A 136 -24.11 19.16 11.74
N PRO A 137 -24.57 19.73 12.84
CA PRO A 137 -25.31 21.00 12.82
C PRO A 137 -24.33 22.16 12.68
N THR A 138 -23.68 22.26 11.55
CA THR A 138 -22.76 23.36 11.26
C THR A 138 -23.29 24.10 10.02
N PHE A 139 -23.77 25.30 10.22
CA PHE A 139 -23.96 26.26 9.15
C PHE A 139 -22.57 26.72 8.67
N GLU A 140 -21.99 26.03 7.73
CA GLU A 140 -20.84 26.56 7.02
C GLU A 140 -21.34 27.60 6.01
N TRP A 141 -21.22 28.84 6.39
CA TRP A 141 -21.55 30.00 5.55
C TRP A 141 -20.75 30.02 4.24
N ILE A 142 -19.57 29.42 4.23
CA ILE A 142 -18.69 29.34 3.07
C ILE A 142 -18.40 27.88 2.77
N ARG A 143 -18.85 27.37 1.62
CA ARG A 143 -18.40 26.09 1.08
C ARG A 143 -16.96 26.25 0.59
N LEU A 144 -16.01 25.67 1.30
CA LEU A 144 -14.65 25.56 0.83
C LEU A 144 -14.58 24.54 -0.31
N ALA A 145 -13.86 24.90 -1.38
CA ALA A 145 -13.64 23.98 -2.50
C ALA A 145 -12.94 22.71 -2.00
N GLN A 146 -13.50 21.57 -2.36
CA GLN A 146 -12.94 20.26 -2.02
C GLN A 146 -11.59 20.03 -2.70
N ARG A 147 -10.80 19.12 -2.13
CA ARG A 147 -9.48 18.79 -2.66
C ARG A 147 -9.48 17.38 -3.22
N VAL A 148 -9.15 17.26 -4.49
CA VAL A 148 -9.05 15.98 -5.20
C VAL A 148 -7.60 15.48 -5.13
N PRO A 149 -7.36 14.24 -4.69
CA PRO A 149 -6.04 13.67 -4.66
C PRO A 149 -5.56 13.31 -6.08
N VAL A 150 -4.35 13.74 -6.42
CA VAL A 150 -3.65 13.41 -7.65
C VAL A 150 -2.38 12.67 -7.30
N ARG A 151 -2.19 11.50 -7.86
CA ARG A 151 -0.98 10.71 -7.69
C ARG A 151 -0.04 10.96 -8.84
N VAL A 152 1.21 11.22 -8.52
CA VAL A 152 2.30 11.43 -9.48
C VAL A 152 3.35 10.35 -9.26
N HIS A 153 3.65 9.62 -10.32
CA HIS A 153 4.78 8.70 -10.38
C HIS A 153 6.06 9.50 -10.60
N LEU A 154 7.14 9.13 -9.91
CA LEU A 154 8.45 9.78 -10.03
C LEU A 154 9.25 9.08 -11.12
N ASP A 155 9.66 9.78 -12.17
CA ASP A 155 10.36 9.18 -13.32
C ASP A 155 11.84 8.95 -13.00
N SER A 156 12.50 9.95 -12.40
CA SER A 156 13.91 9.86 -12.02
C SER A 156 14.18 10.64 -10.74
N ILE A 157 14.93 10.02 -9.85
CA ILE A 157 15.36 10.65 -8.59
C ILE A 157 16.78 11.16 -8.79
N PRO A 158 17.04 12.48 -8.64
CA PRO A 158 18.37 13.03 -8.76
C PRO A 158 19.33 12.47 -7.70
N ASP A 159 20.62 12.37 -8.03
CA ASP A 159 21.63 11.89 -7.10
C ASP A 159 21.64 12.71 -5.80
N GLY A 160 21.72 12.03 -4.68
CA GLY A 160 21.75 12.62 -3.35
C GLY A 160 20.38 13.11 -2.83
N VAL A 161 19.27 12.74 -3.48
CA VAL A 161 17.92 12.92 -2.96
C VAL A 161 17.45 11.61 -2.34
N GLU A 162 17.25 11.60 -1.04
CA GLU A 162 16.67 10.46 -0.31
C GLU A 162 15.17 10.69 -0.11
N LEU A 163 14.36 9.79 -0.66
CA LEU A 163 12.92 9.81 -0.46
C LEU A 163 12.57 9.18 0.88
N ARG A 164 11.63 9.81 1.60
CA ARG A 164 11.08 9.29 2.84
C ARG A 164 9.57 9.39 2.83
N VAL A 165 8.91 8.33 3.27
CA VAL A 165 7.45 8.30 3.37
C VAL A 165 6.96 9.36 4.36
N GLY A 166 5.89 10.07 4.00
CA GLY A 166 5.29 11.09 4.87
C GLY A 166 5.96 12.47 4.80
N THR A 167 6.97 12.66 3.96
CA THR A 167 7.58 13.98 3.76
C THR A 167 6.68 14.88 2.91
N THR A 168 6.75 16.18 3.19
CA THR A 168 5.98 17.19 2.46
C THR A 168 6.70 17.61 1.18
N ALA A 169 5.94 17.76 0.11
CA ALA A 169 6.42 18.24 -1.17
C ALA A 169 5.45 19.23 -1.80
N SER A 170 5.98 20.12 -2.64
CA SER A 170 5.19 20.94 -3.56
C SER A 170 5.08 20.23 -4.89
N LEU A 171 3.85 20.18 -5.45
CA LEU A 171 3.56 19.53 -6.71
C LEU A 171 3.08 20.54 -7.73
N LEU A 172 3.76 20.60 -8.88
CA LEU A 172 3.37 21.39 -10.03
C LEU A 172 3.03 20.44 -11.19
N VAL A 173 1.80 20.51 -11.70
CA VAL A 173 1.40 19.79 -12.92
C VAL A 173 1.40 20.76 -14.09
N MET A 174 2.05 20.38 -15.18
CA MET A 174 2.13 21.20 -16.40
C MET A 174 0.93 20.88 -17.27
N THR A 175 -0.01 21.83 -17.39
CA THR A 175 -1.26 21.67 -18.14
C THR A 175 -1.22 22.23 -19.56
N GLY A 176 -0.06 22.56 -20.09
CA GLY A 176 0.16 23.05 -21.46
C GLY A 176 1.33 22.35 -22.14
N ASP A 177 1.58 22.65 -23.42
CA ASP A 177 2.69 22.09 -24.22
C ASP A 177 4.08 22.61 -23.82
N ALA A 178 4.20 23.15 -22.63
CA ALA A 178 5.48 23.66 -22.12
C ALA A 178 6.34 22.50 -21.62
N GLU A 179 7.49 22.31 -22.27
CA GLU A 179 8.56 21.46 -21.73
C GLU A 179 8.92 21.88 -20.29
N PRO A 180 9.24 20.90 -19.40
CA PRO A 180 9.64 21.20 -18.03
C PRO A 180 10.83 22.16 -18.04
N ARG A 181 10.65 23.36 -17.48
CA ARG A 181 11.79 24.23 -17.23
C ARG A 181 12.60 23.58 -16.12
N GLU A 182 13.89 23.36 -16.35
CA GLU A 182 14.83 22.78 -15.38
C GLU A 182 14.97 23.60 -14.10
N THR A 183 14.55 24.85 -14.13
CA THR A 183 14.64 25.76 -12.97
C THR A 183 13.26 26.04 -12.40
N PRO A 184 13.03 25.73 -11.11
CA PRO A 184 11.80 26.11 -10.42
C PRO A 184 11.70 27.66 -10.37
N PRO A 185 10.48 28.22 -10.41
CA PRO A 185 10.30 29.66 -10.21
C PRO A 185 10.88 30.07 -8.84
N PRO A 186 11.51 31.25 -8.74
CA PRO A 186 12.05 31.72 -7.48
C PRO A 186 10.97 31.77 -6.41
N VAL A 187 11.27 31.21 -5.25
CA VAL A 187 10.38 31.25 -4.09
C VAL A 187 10.15 32.72 -3.73
N PRO A 188 8.88 33.18 -3.63
CA PRO A 188 8.60 34.55 -3.25
C PRO A 188 9.28 34.92 -1.93
N ALA A 189 9.94 36.04 -1.86
CA ALA A 189 10.71 36.53 -0.71
C ALA A 189 9.85 36.66 0.60
N ALA A 190 8.53 36.55 0.51
CA ALA A 190 7.59 36.59 1.63
C ALA A 190 7.56 35.30 2.48
N LEU A 191 8.32 34.26 2.13
CA LEU A 191 8.39 32.98 2.85
C LEU A 191 9.79 32.68 3.42
N ARG A 192 10.64 33.72 3.55
CA ARG A 192 11.92 33.62 4.25
C ARG A 192 11.79 34.09 5.70
#